data_a64f5ae60dc61955f5766081c0ae0348
#
_entry.id   a64f5ae60dc61955f5766081c0ae0348
#
_cell.length_a   1.000
_cell.length_b   1.000
_cell.length_c   1.000
_cell.angle_alpha   90.00
_cell.angle_beta   90.00
_cell.angle_gamma   90.00
#
_symmetry.space_group_name_H-M   'P 1'
#
loop_
_entity.id
_entity.type
_entity.pdbx_description
1 polymer ?
#
loop_
_entity_poly.entity_id
_entity_poly.type
_entity_poly.pdbx_seq_one_letter_code
_entity_poly.pdbx_strand_id
1 'polypeptide(L)'
;MRIQHMMLKHAIAIGVGLGMTAARAAPFMIVGNDDKVVFDADGKTTLSPPGKDSVLIVDLADPLDPKIVANLPLKNSVVGPPVNLDIDPTGSVALVADSMDVVKDGDALKQVPDNKIYVIDLKAKPAKLAATLTGATQPSGLSINPAGNLALVANRADKSISVLSVNGTDVKIIDTIPMGDEVSQVVFTPDGKHALASKNAANKVALLDVDGNKVTYTKRDLLVGLFPYNLLVSPNGSIALTADNGNLGSSDGNVDTVSVIDLTAQPPRVIDHVTVPDSPEGLAISPKGNLAVAADALGSNKSTKEFFYHPHGVVTILKVDGKKVTKLKDIEVGALPEAVVFTPDGRYVFVGNYSDQDFSILRVDGTDVTDTGKRFKVPGHPGSARMSPH
;
A
#
# COMPACT_ATOMS: atom_id res chain seq x y z
N MET A 1 -79.21 36.78 -24.26
CA MET A 1 -77.89 36.36 -24.77
C MET A 1 -77.05 36.07 -23.53
N ARG A 2 -76.88 34.79 -23.15
CA ARG A 2 -76.15 34.35 -21.97
C ARG A 2 -74.81 33.80 -22.43
N ILE A 3 -73.69 34.38 -21.93
CA ILE A 3 -72.33 33.91 -22.20
C ILE A 3 -71.97 32.99 -21.04
N GLN A 4 -71.76 31.70 -21.36
CA GLN A 4 -71.25 30.72 -20.42
C GLN A 4 -69.72 30.85 -20.37
N HIS A 5 -69.19 31.06 -19.14
CA HIS A 5 -67.75 30.94 -18.88
C HIS A 5 -67.38 29.50 -18.59
N MET A 6 -66.54 28.93 -19.44
CA MET A 6 -65.97 27.62 -19.28
C MET A 6 -64.60 27.74 -18.48
N MET A 7 -64.62 27.30 -17.24
CA MET A 7 -63.35 27.22 -16.44
C MET A 7 -62.59 25.95 -16.82
N LEU A 8 -61.39 26.15 -17.31
CA LEU A 8 -60.43 25.08 -17.60
C LEU A 8 -59.62 24.80 -16.32
N LYS A 9 -59.82 23.63 -15.71
CA LYS A 9 -59.01 23.14 -14.57
C LYS A 9 -57.74 22.55 -15.11
N HIS A 10 -56.61 23.18 -14.83
CA HIS A 10 -55.29 22.60 -15.05
C HIS A 10 -54.91 21.71 -13.85
N ALA A 11 -54.80 20.41 -14.09
CA ALA A 11 -54.20 19.48 -13.11
C ALA A 11 -52.67 19.49 -13.29
N ILE A 12 -51.98 19.99 -12.28
CA ILE A 12 -50.49 19.91 -12.19
C ILE A 12 -50.18 18.52 -11.62
N ALA A 13 -49.68 17.64 -12.47
CA ALA A 13 -49.09 16.38 -12.01
C ALA A 13 -47.66 16.61 -11.47
N ILE A 14 -47.50 16.57 -10.16
CA ILE A 14 -46.18 16.56 -9.52
C ILE A 14 -45.61 15.16 -9.66
N GLY A 15 -44.73 14.98 -10.63
CA GLY A 15 -43.92 13.77 -10.74
C GLY A 15 -42.85 13.72 -9.65
N VAL A 16 -43.05 12.89 -8.62
CA VAL A 16 -42.01 12.55 -7.65
C VAL A 16 -41.05 11.61 -8.37
N GLY A 17 -39.98 12.16 -8.89
CA GLY A 17 -38.84 11.39 -9.37
C GLY A 17 -38.15 10.70 -8.19
N LEU A 18 -38.39 9.41 -7.99
CA LEU A 18 -37.56 8.55 -7.15
C LEU A 18 -36.19 8.46 -7.83
N GLY A 19 -35.26 9.30 -7.41
CA GLY A 19 -33.85 9.14 -7.73
C GLY A 19 -33.37 7.83 -7.13
N MET A 20 -33.23 6.77 -7.95
CA MET A 20 -32.48 5.60 -7.58
C MET A 20 -31.01 6.05 -7.40
N THR A 21 -30.60 6.30 -6.18
CA THR A 21 -29.18 6.33 -5.84
C THR A 21 -28.65 4.91 -6.10
N ALA A 22 -27.83 4.76 -7.14
CA ALA A 22 -27.10 3.52 -7.35
C ALA A 22 -26.38 3.17 -6.03
N ALA A 23 -26.70 2.04 -5.46
CA ALA A 23 -26.01 1.57 -4.26
C ALA A 23 -24.52 1.48 -4.61
N ARG A 24 -23.69 2.27 -3.94
CA ARG A 24 -22.23 2.20 -4.07
C ARG A 24 -21.81 0.80 -3.62
N ALA A 25 -20.92 0.16 -4.40
CA ALA A 25 -20.36 -1.11 -3.98
C ALA A 25 -19.69 -0.95 -2.61
N ALA A 26 -19.83 -1.95 -1.75
CA ALA A 26 -19.15 -1.93 -0.45
C ALA A 26 -17.62 -1.86 -0.68
N PRO A 27 -16.90 -1.07 0.13
CA PRO A 27 -15.45 -1.04 0.04
C PRO A 27 -14.88 -2.43 0.38
N PHE A 28 -13.77 -2.78 -0.24
CA PHE A 28 -13.06 -4.00 0.04
C PHE A 28 -11.55 -3.75 0.17
N MET A 29 -10.86 -4.67 0.80
CA MET A 29 -9.41 -4.66 0.95
C MET A 29 -8.83 -5.91 0.30
N ILE A 30 -7.71 -5.77 -0.41
CA ILE A 30 -6.88 -6.88 -0.84
C ILE A 30 -5.73 -7.02 0.16
N VAL A 31 -5.43 -8.25 0.58
CA VAL A 31 -4.35 -8.57 1.50
C VAL A 31 -3.45 -9.62 0.88
N GLY A 32 -2.14 -9.36 0.89
CA GLY A 32 -1.12 -10.36 0.59
C GLY A 32 -0.64 -11.02 1.88
N ASN A 33 -0.83 -12.34 2.00
CA ASN A 33 -0.31 -13.12 3.11
C ASN A 33 0.93 -13.91 2.65
N ASP A 34 2.01 -13.81 3.43
CA ASP A 34 3.21 -14.63 3.28
C ASP A 34 3.30 -15.63 4.44
N ASP A 35 3.40 -16.92 4.11
CA ASP A 35 3.61 -17.97 5.09
C ASP A 35 4.98 -18.64 4.97
N LYS A 36 5.88 -18.07 4.14
CA LYS A 36 7.23 -18.60 3.90
C LYS A 36 8.23 -18.11 4.93
N VAL A 37 7.99 -16.96 5.53
CA VAL A 37 8.93 -16.31 6.46
C VAL A 37 8.25 -16.11 7.81
N VAL A 38 8.83 -16.68 8.87
CA VAL A 38 8.33 -16.54 10.25
C VAL A 38 9.50 -16.19 11.16
N PHE A 39 9.25 -15.36 12.16
CA PHE A 39 10.24 -15.01 13.19
C PHE A 39 9.95 -15.82 14.44
N ASP A 40 10.97 -16.48 15.00
CA ASP A 40 10.86 -17.21 16.26
C ASP A 40 11.11 -16.29 17.48
N ALA A 41 10.97 -16.84 18.68
CA ALA A 41 11.15 -16.08 19.92
C ALA A 41 12.58 -15.53 20.13
N ASP A 42 13.56 -16.06 19.41
CA ASP A 42 14.93 -15.54 19.38
C ASP A 42 15.14 -14.53 18.24
N GLY A 43 14.07 -14.10 17.55
CA GLY A 43 14.12 -13.17 16.42
C GLY A 43 14.77 -13.75 15.17
N LYS A 44 14.99 -15.06 15.14
CA LYS A 44 15.59 -15.73 13.99
C LYS A 44 14.53 -16.01 12.93
N THR A 45 14.87 -15.67 11.70
CA THR A 45 14.05 -16.00 10.54
C THR A 45 14.00 -17.52 10.33
N THR A 46 12.80 -18.07 10.30
CA THR A 46 12.53 -19.46 9.96
C THR A 46 11.83 -19.49 8.61
N LEU A 47 12.32 -20.33 7.69
CA LEU A 47 11.72 -20.51 6.38
C LEU A 47 10.80 -21.73 6.39
N SER A 48 9.62 -21.57 5.81
CA SER A 48 8.65 -22.65 5.55
C SER A 48 8.61 -23.00 4.05
N PRO A 49 8.25 -24.23 3.70
CA PRO A 49 8.02 -24.56 2.29
C PRO A 49 6.93 -23.69 1.70
N PRO A 50 7.05 -23.26 0.42
CA PRO A 50 6.01 -22.48 -0.25
C PRO A 50 4.72 -23.29 -0.40
N GLY A 51 3.58 -22.60 -0.52
CA GLY A 51 2.28 -23.23 -0.84
C GLY A 51 1.14 -22.88 0.11
N LYS A 52 1.40 -22.07 1.13
CA LYS A 52 0.36 -21.56 2.02
C LYS A 52 0.05 -20.09 1.81
N ASP A 53 0.89 -19.41 1.03
CA ASP A 53 0.67 -18.00 0.70
C ASP A 53 -0.65 -17.78 0.00
N SER A 54 -1.24 -16.62 0.20
CA SER A 54 -2.52 -16.29 -0.41
C SER A 54 -2.70 -14.79 -0.63
N VAL A 55 -3.60 -14.48 -1.53
CA VAL A 55 -4.15 -13.13 -1.69
C VAL A 55 -5.63 -13.18 -1.31
N LEU A 56 -6.00 -12.41 -0.27
CA LEU A 56 -7.37 -12.35 0.21
C LEU A 56 -8.09 -11.15 -0.38
N ILE A 57 -9.40 -11.32 -0.62
CA ILE A 57 -10.33 -10.21 -0.82
C ILE A 57 -11.23 -10.14 0.40
N VAL A 58 -11.23 -9.00 1.06
CA VAL A 58 -11.95 -8.77 2.33
C VAL A 58 -13.04 -7.72 2.10
N ASP A 59 -14.30 -8.09 2.32
CA ASP A 59 -15.44 -7.17 2.31
C ASP A 59 -15.42 -6.31 3.59
N LEU A 60 -15.61 -5.02 3.43
CA LEU A 60 -15.62 -4.02 4.50
C LEU A 60 -16.94 -3.26 4.57
N ALA A 61 -18.05 -3.89 4.19
CA ALA A 61 -19.40 -3.32 4.38
C ALA A 61 -19.64 -2.91 5.85
N ASP A 62 -19.13 -3.69 6.78
CA ASP A 62 -18.93 -3.29 8.18
C ASP A 62 -17.43 -3.33 8.52
N PRO A 63 -16.77 -2.17 8.63
CA PRO A 63 -15.34 -2.11 8.95
C PRO A 63 -14.97 -2.71 10.32
N LEU A 64 -15.94 -2.88 11.23
CA LEU A 64 -15.74 -3.49 12.55
C LEU A 64 -15.99 -5.01 12.57
N ASP A 65 -16.49 -5.57 11.46
CA ASP A 65 -16.72 -7.01 11.26
C ASP A 65 -16.35 -7.42 9.80
N PRO A 66 -15.06 -7.29 9.38
CA PRO A 66 -14.61 -7.62 8.04
C PRO A 66 -14.86 -9.08 7.68
N LYS A 67 -15.11 -9.38 6.39
CA LYS A 67 -15.37 -10.74 5.91
C LYS A 67 -14.46 -11.12 4.76
N ILE A 68 -13.76 -12.24 4.85
CA ILE A 68 -13.02 -12.81 3.72
C ILE A 68 -14.04 -13.35 2.71
N VAL A 69 -14.08 -12.78 1.51
CA VAL A 69 -15.01 -13.18 0.44
C VAL A 69 -14.32 -13.94 -0.69
N ALA A 70 -13.00 -13.89 -0.78
CA ALA A 70 -12.19 -14.74 -1.64
C ALA A 70 -10.82 -14.99 -1.02
N ASN A 71 -10.27 -16.17 -1.29
CA ASN A 71 -8.91 -16.57 -0.94
C ASN A 71 -8.28 -17.21 -2.17
N LEU A 72 -7.28 -16.55 -2.76
CA LEU A 72 -6.58 -17.00 -3.94
C LEU A 72 -5.24 -17.59 -3.50
N PRO A 73 -4.96 -18.88 -3.80
CA PRO A 73 -3.70 -19.54 -3.43
C PRO A 73 -2.57 -19.05 -4.36
N LEU A 74 -2.17 -17.82 -4.20
CA LEU A 74 -1.11 -17.16 -4.96
C LEU A 74 0.07 -16.90 -4.03
N LYS A 75 1.27 -17.16 -4.53
CA LYS A 75 2.49 -16.78 -3.84
C LYS A 75 2.50 -15.29 -3.61
N ASN A 76 3.01 -14.89 -2.48
CA ASN A 76 3.21 -13.51 -2.12
C ASN A 76 4.46 -13.40 -1.27
N SER A 77 5.07 -12.24 -1.16
CA SER A 77 6.31 -12.09 -0.41
C SER A 77 6.30 -10.84 0.44
N VAL A 78 6.68 -11.02 1.70
CA VAL A 78 6.94 -9.93 2.64
C VAL A 78 8.34 -9.36 2.50
N VAL A 79 9.26 -10.07 1.84
CA VAL A 79 10.63 -9.58 1.65
C VAL A 79 10.64 -8.46 0.61
N GLY A 80 10.30 -7.29 1.08
CA GLY A 80 10.08 -6.07 0.33
C GLY A 80 9.12 -5.16 1.08
N PRO A 81 8.96 -3.89 0.70
CA PRO A 81 8.02 -2.99 1.36
C PRO A 81 6.59 -3.52 1.22
N PRO A 82 5.70 -3.23 2.19
CA PRO A 82 4.32 -3.72 2.22
C PRO A 82 3.41 -3.09 1.16
N VAL A 83 3.92 -2.95 -0.07
CA VAL A 83 3.33 -2.21 -1.20
C VAL A 83 3.44 -2.98 -2.53
N ASN A 84 3.58 -4.30 -2.46
CA ASN A 84 3.73 -5.17 -3.62
C ASN A 84 2.40 -5.45 -4.36
N LEU A 85 1.34 -4.73 -4.04
CA LEU A 85 0.04 -4.85 -4.70
C LEU A 85 -0.66 -3.49 -4.86
N ASP A 86 -1.44 -3.35 -5.93
CA ASP A 86 -2.27 -2.18 -6.17
C ASP A 86 -3.55 -2.56 -6.93
N ILE A 87 -4.57 -1.69 -6.84
CA ILE A 87 -5.89 -1.84 -7.47
C ILE A 87 -6.08 -0.70 -8.46
N ASP A 88 -6.58 -1.00 -9.64
CA ASP A 88 -6.92 0.03 -10.63
C ASP A 88 -8.01 1.00 -10.11
N PRO A 89 -8.06 2.25 -10.58
CA PRO A 89 -9.00 3.25 -10.09
C PRO A 89 -10.48 2.88 -10.22
N THR A 90 -10.80 1.86 -11.01
CA THR A 90 -12.18 1.36 -11.16
C THR A 90 -12.53 0.22 -10.19
N GLY A 91 -11.56 -0.28 -9.44
CA GLY A 91 -11.73 -1.45 -8.56
C GLY A 91 -11.94 -2.75 -9.32
N SER A 92 -11.49 -2.83 -10.57
CA SER A 92 -11.78 -3.95 -11.48
C SER A 92 -10.64 -4.97 -11.57
N VAL A 93 -9.41 -4.50 -11.41
CA VAL A 93 -8.20 -5.29 -11.59
C VAL A 93 -7.24 -4.98 -10.46
N ALA A 94 -6.58 -6.01 -9.95
CA ALA A 94 -5.43 -5.82 -9.09
C ALA A 94 -4.18 -6.45 -9.71
N LEU A 95 -3.03 -5.84 -9.42
CA LEU A 95 -1.71 -6.39 -9.68
C LEU A 95 -1.06 -6.76 -8.35
N VAL A 96 -0.40 -7.92 -8.32
CA VAL A 96 0.35 -8.40 -7.15
C VAL A 96 1.70 -8.90 -7.61
N ALA A 97 2.78 -8.35 -7.06
CA ALA A 97 4.15 -8.78 -7.33
C ALA A 97 4.58 -9.84 -6.30
N ASP A 98 5.21 -10.91 -6.79
CA ASP A 98 5.86 -11.93 -5.97
C ASP A 98 7.38 -11.69 -6.01
N SER A 99 7.91 -11.16 -4.91
CA SER A 99 9.28 -10.67 -4.83
C SER A 99 10.28 -11.81 -4.57
N MET A 100 9.95 -12.70 -3.63
CA MET A 100 10.83 -13.78 -3.20
C MET A 100 10.06 -15.09 -3.10
N ASP A 101 10.72 -16.17 -3.47
CA ASP A 101 10.25 -17.54 -3.22
C ASP A 101 11.18 -18.28 -2.27
N VAL A 102 10.75 -19.43 -1.80
CA VAL A 102 11.55 -20.35 -1.00
C VAL A 102 11.69 -21.66 -1.77
N VAL A 103 12.92 -22.09 -1.96
CA VAL A 103 13.24 -23.34 -2.67
C VAL A 103 14.06 -24.28 -1.77
N LYS A 104 14.06 -25.56 -2.11
CA LYS A 104 14.97 -26.53 -1.48
C LYS A 104 16.39 -26.34 -1.99
N ASP A 105 17.36 -26.35 -1.07
CA ASP A 105 18.80 -26.34 -1.35
C ASP A 105 19.44 -27.48 -0.51
N GLY A 106 19.51 -28.68 -1.07
CA GLY A 106 19.79 -29.90 -0.32
C GLY A 106 18.69 -30.20 0.71
N ASP A 107 19.08 -30.34 1.98
CA ASP A 107 18.14 -30.55 3.10
C ASP A 107 17.64 -29.23 3.72
N ALA A 108 18.13 -28.07 3.25
CA ALA A 108 17.76 -26.76 3.74
C ALA A 108 16.74 -26.07 2.83
N LEU A 109 16.14 -25.00 3.34
CA LEU A 109 15.34 -24.04 2.58
C LEU A 109 16.14 -22.77 2.36
N LYS A 110 15.98 -22.16 1.18
CA LYS A 110 16.67 -20.95 0.79
C LYS A 110 15.69 -19.98 0.12
N GLN A 111 15.78 -18.71 0.48
CA GLN A 111 15.10 -17.63 -0.25
C GLN A 111 15.81 -17.35 -1.56
N VAL A 112 15.03 -17.20 -2.63
CA VAL A 112 15.50 -16.80 -3.97
C VAL A 112 14.58 -15.72 -4.53
N PRO A 113 15.09 -14.77 -5.33
CA PRO A 113 14.23 -13.82 -6.02
C PRO A 113 13.27 -14.53 -6.98
N ASP A 114 11.99 -14.15 -6.99
CA ASP A 114 11.01 -14.54 -8.01
C ASP A 114 10.92 -13.45 -9.10
N ASN A 115 10.03 -13.60 -10.06
CA ASN A 115 9.84 -12.70 -11.20
C ASN A 115 8.38 -12.67 -11.67
N LYS A 116 7.42 -13.02 -10.78
CA LYS A 116 6.00 -13.09 -11.13
C LYS A 116 5.27 -11.79 -10.77
N ILE A 117 4.32 -11.44 -11.64
CA ILE A 117 3.32 -10.41 -11.40
C ILE A 117 1.98 -11.04 -11.74
N TYR A 118 1.09 -11.13 -10.75
CA TYR A 118 -0.25 -11.69 -10.91
C TYR A 118 -1.24 -10.59 -11.28
N VAL A 119 -2.13 -10.88 -12.23
CA VAL A 119 -3.26 -10.04 -12.62
C VAL A 119 -4.53 -10.70 -12.11
N ILE A 120 -5.25 -10.00 -11.22
CA ILE A 120 -6.47 -10.52 -10.58
C ILE A 120 -7.69 -9.80 -11.17
N ASP A 121 -8.66 -10.57 -11.67
CA ASP A 121 -9.98 -10.08 -12.07
C ASP A 121 -10.88 -9.95 -10.84
N LEU A 122 -11.08 -8.71 -10.39
CA LEU A 122 -11.92 -8.38 -9.24
C LEU A 122 -13.41 -8.28 -9.60
N LYS A 123 -13.76 -8.23 -10.90
CA LYS A 123 -15.17 -8.27 -11.36
C LYS A 123 -15.74 -9.68 -11.32
N ALA A 124 -14.90 -10.70 -11.42
CA ALA A 124 -15.33 -12.07 -11.27
C ALA A 124 -15.88 -12.32 -9.85
N LYS A 125 -16.83 -13.19 -9.72
CA LYS A 125 -17.48 -13.53 -8.45
C LYS A 125 -17.43 -15.05 -8.25
N PRO A 126 -16.54 -15.60 -7.40
CA PRO A 126 -15.49 -14.88 -6.66
C PRO A 126 -14.38 -14.31 -7.56
N ALA A 127 -13.61 -13.35 -7.02
CA ALA A 127 -12.40 -12.84 -7.70
C ALA A 127 -11.46 -13.99 -8.08
N LYS A 128 -10.73 -13.85 -9.19
CA LYS A 128 -9.87 -14.93 -9.71
C LYS A 128 -8.59 -14.41 -10.37
N LEU A 129 -7.59 -15.26 -10.43
CA LEU A 129 -6.40 -15.03 -11.25
C LEU A 129 -6.81 -14.99 -12.74
N ALA A 130 -6.48 -13.89 -13.42
CA ALA A 130 -6.71 -13.70 -14.85
C ALA A 130 -5.45 -14.03 -15.66
N ALA A 131 -4.28 -13.61 -15.20
CA ALA A 131 -3.00 -13.85 -15.88
C ALA A 131 -1.84 -13.84 -14.87
N THR A 132 -0.72 -14.44 -15.28
CA THR A 132 0.57 -14.34 -14.60
C THR A 132 1.59 -13.86 -15.62
N LEU A 133 2.23 -12.72 -15.32
CA LEU A 133 3.33 -12.20 -16.11
C LEU A 133 4.65 -12.69 -15.52
N THR A 134 5.64 -12.90 -16.38
CA THR A 134 7.02 -13.13 -15.99
C THR A 134 7.80 -11.89 -16.37
N GLY A 135 8.34 -11.20 -15.38
CA GLY A 135 9.01 -9.90 -15.54
C GLY A 135 10.49 -9.94 -15.13
N ALA A 136 10.98 -8.79 -14.74
CA ALA A 136 12.31 -8.64 -14.19
C ALA A 136 12.41 -9.26 -12.79
N THR A 137 13.63 -9.40 -12.28
CA THR A 137 13.93 -10.16 -11.06
C THR A 137 13.61 -9.36 -9.82
N GLN A 138 12.94 -10.00 -8.87
CA GLN A 138 12.53 -9.44 -7.58
C GLN A 138 11.59 -8.23 -7.73
N PRO A 139 10.42 -8.40 -8.41
CA PRO A 139 9.41 -7.37 -8.47
C PRO A 139 8.89 -7.11 -7.05
N SER A 140 8.79 -5.84 -6.67
CA SER A 140 8.49 -5.42 -5.32
C SER A 140 7.36 -4.38 -5.33
N GLY A 141 7.57 -3.19 -4.80
CA GLY A 141 6.55 -2.15 -4.78
C GLY A 141 6.05 -1.77 -6.17
N LEU A 142 4.75 -1.59 -6.31
CA LEU A 142 4.12 -1.25 -7.59
C LEU A 142 3.02 -0.20 -7.42
N SER A 143 2.69 0.47 -8.51
CA SER A 143 1.59 1.44 -8.55
C SER A 143 0.94 1.46 -9.92
N ILE A 144 -0.40 1.57 -9.94
CA ILE A 144 -1.20 1.82 -11.14
C ILE A 144 -1.48 3.33 -11.22
N ASN A 145 -1.37 3.92 -12.41
CA ASN A 145 -1.58 5.35 -12.58
C ASN A 145 -3.07 5.76 -12.39
N PRO A 146 -3.36 7.04 -12.12
CA PRO A 146 -4.72 7.52 -11.91
C PRO A 146 -5.67 7.29 -13.09
N ALA A 147 -5.15 7.11 -14.31
CA ALA A 147 -5.96 6.77 -15.49
C ALA A 147 -6.27 5.26 -15.60
N GLY A 148 -5.62 4.40 -14.81
CA GLY A 148 -5.82 2.96 -14.79
C GLY A 148 -5.28 2.22 -16.02
N ASN A 149 -4.43 2.86 -16.83
CA ASN A 149 -3.94 2.31 -18.09
C ASN A 149 -2.43 2.05 -18.13
N LEU A 150 -1.72 2.43 -17.08
CA LEU A 150 -0.27 2.22 -16.93
C LEU A 150 0.04 1.77 -15.51
N ALA A 151 0.98 0.85 -15.35
CA ALA A 151 1.52 0.48 -14.05
C ALA A 151 3.05 0.49 -14.08
N LEU A 152 3.65 0.76 -12.92
CA LEU A 152 5.08 0.67 -12.69
C LEU A 152 5.36 -0.36 -11.61
N VAL A 153 6.42 -1.14 -11.78
CA VAL A 153 6.87 -2.15 -10.82
C VAL A 153 8.36 -1.97 -10.56
N ALA A 154 8.72 -1.78 -9.31
CA ALA A 154 10.12 -1.72 -8.88
C ALA A 154 10.71 -3.13 -8.85
N ASN A 155 11.83 -3.35 -9.55
CA ASN A 155 12.54 -4.64 -9.60
C ASN A 155 13.86 -4.48 -8.82
N ARG A 156 13.87 -4.99 -7.59
CA ARG A 156 14.99 -4.75 -6.65
C ARG A 156 16.31 -5.33 -7.16
N ALA A 157 16.34 -6.63 -7.47
CA ALA A 157 17.57 -7.31 -7.90
C ALA A 157 18.08 -6.79 -9.24
N ASP A 158 17.19 -6.46 -10.18
CA ASP A 158 17.57 -5.93 -11.49
C ASP A 158 17.84 -4.42 -11.48
N LYS A 159 17.62 -3.74 -10.34
CA LYS A 159 17.84 -2.28 -10.22
C LYS A 159 17.13 -1.50 -11.32
N SER A 160 15.89 -1.87 -11.61
CA SER A 160 15.11 -1.35 -12.73
C SER A 160 13.65 -1.12 -12.33
N ILE A 161 12.91 -0.43 -13.20
CA ILE A 161 11.46 -0.30 -13.11
C ILE A 161 10.85 -0.88 -14.39
N SER A 162 9.95 -1.84 -14.26
CA SER A 162 9.12 -2.32 -15.37
C SER A 162 7.95 -1.36 -15.60
N VAL A 163 7.67 -1.04 -16.87
CA VAL A 163 6.51 -0.28 -17.32
C VAL A 163 5.50 -1.24 -17.93
N LEU A 164 4.27 -1.24 -17.42
CA LEU A 164 3.22 -2.13 -17.87
C LEU A 164 2.05 -1.34 -18.46
N SER A 165 1.57 -1.71 -19.65
CA SER A 165 0.27 -1.27 -20.14
C SER A 165 -0.83 -2.07 -19.46
N VAL A 166 -1.91 -1.40 -19.05
CA VAL A 166 -3.07 -2.00 -18.39
C VAL A 166 -4.33 -1.72 -19.22
N ASN A 167 -5.02 -2.75 -19.64
CA ASN A 167 -6.32 -2.65 -20.32
C ASN A 167 -7.26 -3.73 -19.75
N GLY A 168 -7.88 -3.40 -18.60
CA GLY A 168 -8.55 -4.41 -17.81
C GLY A 168 -7.56 -5.52 -17.43
N THR A 169 -7.91 -6.77 -17.66
CA THR A 169 -7.05 -7.93 -17.38
C THR A 169 -6.00 -8.23 -18.48
N ASP A 170 -6.01 -7.51 -19.61
CA ASP A 170 -4.92 -7.56 -20.59
C ASP A 170 -3.80 -6.62 -20.18
N VAL A 171 -2.82 -7.17 -19.46
CA VAL A 171 -1.67 -6.44 -18.92
C VAL A 171 -0.40 -6.95 -19.59
N LYS A 172 0.48 -6.01 -20.02
CA LYS A 172 1.71 -6.34 -20.75
C LYS A 172 2.87 -5.48 -20.27
N ILE A 173 4.03 -6.08 -20.09
CA ILE A 173 5.28 -5.34 -19.91
C ILE A 173 5.66 -4.73 -21.26
N ILE A 174 5.81 -3.40 -21.30
CA ILE A 174 6.07 -2.65 -22.53
C ILE A 174 7.44 -1.97 -22.53
N ASP A 175 8.06 -1.79 -21.36
CA ASP A 175 9.40 -1.20 -21.26
C ASP A 175 10.05 -1.57 -19.90
N THR A 176 11.37 -1.36 -19.78
CA THR A 176 12.13 -1.50 -18.54
C THR A 176 13.16 -0.40 -18.43
N ILE A 177 13.14 0.35 -17.33
CA ILE A 177 13.95 1.55 -17.09
C ILE A 177 15.09 1.20 -16.12
N PRO A 178 16.36 1.26 -16.53
CA PRO A 178 17.49 1.08 -15.62
C PRO A 178 17.57 2.24 -14.60
N MET A 179 17.62 1.92 -13.32
CA MET A 179 17.66 2.90 -12.23
C MET A 179 19.06 3.08 -11.62
N GLY A 180 19.95 2.11 -11.84
CA GLY A 180 21.33 2.14 -11.36
C GLY A 180 21.52 1.68 -9.92
N ASP A 181 20.49 1.82 -9.09
CA ASP A 181 20.46 1.36 -7.68
C ASP A 181 19.24 0.47 -7.44
N GLU A 182 19.24 -0.28 -6.36
CA GLU A 182 18.10 -1.05 -5.89
C GLU A 182 16.89 -0.14 -5.64
N VAL A 183 15.73 -0.52 -6.18
CA VAL A 183 14.46 0.21 -6.03
C VAL A 183 13.45 -0.67 -5.31
N SER A 184 12.86 -0.16 -4.21
CA SER A 184 11.91 -0.91 -3.39
C SER A 184 10.46 -0.56 -3.67
N GLN A 185 10.16 0.70 -4.00
CA GLN A 185 8.81 1.20 -4.25
C GLN A 185 8.81 2.18 -5.41
N VAL A 186 7.69 2.24 -6.14
CA VAL A 186 7.39 3.27 -7.13
C VAL A 186 5.95 3.73 -6.97
N VAL A 187 5.69 5.02 -7.10
CA VAL A 187 4.36 5.61 -6.95
C VAL A 187 4.14 6.74 -7.96
N PHE A 188 2.96 6.79 -8.57
CA PHE A 188 2.56 7.91 -9.43
C PHE A 188 2.13 9.14 -8.61
N THR A 189 2.33 10.32 -9.18
CA THR A 189 1.65 11.53 -8.71
C THR A 189 0.19 11.52 -9.14
N PRO A 190 -0.73 12.20 -8.41
CA PRO A 190 -2.16 12.21 -8.73
C PRO A 190 -2.52 12.78 -10.11
N ASP A 191 -1.65 13.60 -10.70
CA ASP A 191 -1.82 14.11 -12.07
C ASP A 191 -1.39 13.11 -13.16
N GLY A 192 -0.75 11.99 -12.75
CA GLY A 192 -0.27 10.95 -13.64
C GLY A 192 0.89 11.36 -14.55
N LYS A 193 1.48 12.54 -14.34
CA LYS A 193 2.56 13.08 -15.21
C LYS A 193 3.95 12.80 -14.66
N HIS A 194 4.04 12.41 -13.40
CA HIS A 194 5.30 12.06 -12.75
C HIS A 194 5.15 10.78 -11.94
N ALA A 195 6.26 10.18 -11.62
CA ALA A 195 6.36 9.12 -10.63
C ALA A 195 7.62 9.32 -9.78
N LEU A 196 7.60 8.74 -8.59
CA LEU A 196 8.72 8.71 -7.67
C LEU A 196 9.09 7.27 -7.37
N ALA A 197 10.39 7.00 -7.16
CA ALA A 197 10.84 5.67 -6.78
C ALA A 197 11.85 5.75 -5.64
N SER A 198 11.66 4.93 -4.59
CA SER A 198 12.62 4.85 -3.50
C SER A 198 13.79 3.94 -3.88
N LYS A 199 15.00 4.51 -3.82
CA LYS A 199 16.28 3.81 -3.94
C LYS A 199 16.79 3.55 -2.53
N ASN A 200 16.27 2.47 -1.93
CA ASN A 200 16.45 2.20 -0.50
C ASN A 200 17.91 2.13 -0.06
N ALA A 201 18.74 1.31 -0.71
CA ALA A 201 20.15 1.17 -0.36
C ALA A 201 20.98 2.45 -0.61
N ALA A 202 20.49 3.36 -1.47
CA ALA A 202 21.18 4.62 -1.78
C ALA A 202 20.67 5.81 -0.95
N ASN A 203 19.64 5.63 -0.09
CA ASN A 203 19.02 6.69 0.71
C ASN A 203 18.45 7.83 -0.14
N LYS A 204 17.77 7.49 -1.24
CA LYS A 204 17.31 8.45 -2.24
C LYS A 204 15.89 8.17 -2.70
N VAL A 205 15.25 9.22 -3.21
CA VAL A 205 14.03 9.13 -4.02
C VAL A 205 14.34 9.67 -5.41
N ALA A 206 14.16 8.84 -6.43
CA ALA A 206 14.32 9.17 -7.83
C ALA A 206 13.06 9.82 -8.40
N LEU A 207 13.22 10.79 -9.31
CA LEU A 207 12.13 11.44 -10.02
C LEU A 207 12.03 10.91 -11.46
N LEU A 208 10.80 10.55 -11.88
CA LEU A 208 10.48 10.07 -13.21
C LEU A 208 9.43 10.97 -13.86
N ASP A 209 9.59 11.24 -15.16
CA ASP A 209 8.58 11.90 -16.00
C ASP A 209 7.73 10.85 -16.73
N VAL A 210 6.43 11.12 -16.86
CA VAL A 210 5.45 10.24 -17.51
C VAL A 210 4.75 11.02 -18.62
N ASP A 211 4.86 10.52 -19.85
CA ASP A 211 4.19 11.06 -21.04
C ASP A 211 3.50 9.92 -21.80
N GLY A 212 2.19 9.76 -21.56
CA GLY A 212 1.45 8.60 -22.05
C GLY A 212 2.04 7.29 -21.51
N ASN A 213 2.47 6.40 -22.39
CA ASN A 213 3.13 5.15 -22.04
C ASN A 213 4.65 5.25 -21.89
N LYS A 214 5.22 6.43 -22.20
CA LYS A 214 6.65 6.66 -22.06
C LYS A 214 6.97 7.15 -20.66
N VAL A 215 7.81 6.42 -19.97
CA VAL A 215 8.33 6.78 -18.63
C VAL A 215 9.83 7.00 -18.73
N THR A 216 10.31 8.07 -18.13
CA THR A 216 11.73 8.46 -18.24
C THR A 216 12.30 8.79 -16.87
N TYR A 217 13.37 8.11 -16.48
CA TYR A 217 14.13 8.50 -15.30
C TYR A 217 14.90 9.79 -15.56
N THR A 218 14.59 10.84 -14.81
CA THR A 218 15.15 12.18 -15.01
C THR A 218 16.62 12.31 -14.62
N LYS A 219 17.19 11.27 -13.97
CA LYS A 219 18.52 11.28 -13.32
C LYS A 219 18.63 12.29 -12.17
N ARG A 220 17.50 12.76 -11.66
CA ARG A 220 17.44 13.59 -10.45
C ARG A 220 16.98 12.73 -9.30
N ASP A 221 17.82 12.67 -8.28
CA ASP A 221 17.58 11.97 -7.04
C ASP A 221 17.58 12.97 -5.88
N LEU A 222 16.66 12.77 -4.94
CA LEU A 222 16.59 13.54 -3.69
C LEU A 222 17.17 12.67 -2.58
N LEU A 223 18.07 13.23 -1.77
CA LEU A 223 18.54 12.57 -0.54
C LEU A 223 17.43 12.68 0.49
N VAL A 224 17.07 11.54 1.08
CA VAL A 224 16.06 11.40 2.13
C VAL A 224 16.69 10.75 3.38
N GLY A 225 15.91 10.28 4.33
CA GLY A 225 16.41 9.52 5.48
C GLY A 225 17.02 8.17 5.08
N LEU A 226 17.49 7.42 6.06
CA LEU A 226 18.19 6.17 5.82
C LEU A 226 17.22 5.06 5.40
N PHE A 227 17.54 4.37 4.32
CA PHE A 227 16.81 3.22 3.79
C PHE A 227 15.32 3.50 3.55
N PRO A 228 14.96 4.45 2.65
CA PRO A 228 13.56 4.76 2.34
C PRO A 228 12.88 3.53 1.75
N TYR A 229 12.03 2.88 2.55
CA TYR A 229 11.45 1.58 2.23
C TYR A 229 10.09 1.74 1.55
N ASN A 230 9.20 2.51 2.15
CA ASN A 230 7.89 2.85 1.60
C ASN A 230 7.88 4.32 1.16
N LEU A 231 7.07 4.63 0.16
CA LEU A 231 6.97 5.96 -0.45
C LEU A 231 5.53 6.19 -0.91
N LEU A 232 4.95 7.32 -0.53
CA LEU A 232 3.60 7.72 -0.95
C LEU A 232 3.56 9.19 -1.37
N VAL A 233 2.58 9.53 -2.22
CA VAL A 233 2.25 10.90 -2.59
C VAL A 233 0.91 11.29 -1.98
N SER A 234 0.80 12.51 -1.44
CA SER A 234 -0.46 13.03 -0.91
C SER A 234 -1.54 13.13 -2.00
N PRO A 235 -2.84 12.97 -1.66
CA PRO A 235 -3.93 12.99 -2.66
C PRO A 235 -3.99 14.27 -3.50
N ASN A 236 -3.52 15.38 -2.97
CA ASN A 236 -3.44 16.67 -3.68
C ASN A 236 -2.12 16.88 -4.45
N GLY A 237 -1.20 15.91 -4.42
CA GLY A 237 0.09 15.97 -5.12
C GLY A 237 1.09 16.99 -4.55
N SER A 238 0.83 17.59 -3.38
CA SER A 238 1.69 18.66 -2.87
C SER A 238 2.95 18.16 -2.18
N ILE A 239 2.89 17.00 -1.53
CA ILE A 239 4.01 16.37 -0.84
C ILE A 239 4.10 14.88 -1.15
N ALA A 240 5.30 14.33 -0.98
CA ALA A 240 5.51 12.90 -0.81
C ALA A 240 6.11 12.63 0.57
N LEU A 241 5.85 11.44 1.10
CA LEU A 241 6.39 10.94 2.36
C LEU A 241 7.14 9.63 2.11
N THR A 242 8.27 9.43 2.79
CA THR A 242 8.97 8.14 2.85
C THR A 242 8.95 7.59 4.28
N ALA A 243 8.81 6.28 4.43
CA ALA A 243 9.18 5.58 5.65
C ALA A 243 10.66 5.18 5.51
N ASP A 244 11.50 5.85 6.28
CA ASP A 244 12.96 5.65 6.24
C ASP A 244 13.30 4.66 7.35
N ASN A 245 13.52 3.39 6.97
CA ASN A 245 13.57 2.22 7.85
C ASN A 245 14.94 2.04 8.58
N GLY A 246 15.79 3.07 8.54
CA GLY A 246 17.02 3.09 9.33
C GLY A 246 18.05 2.02 8.91
N ASN A 247 18.45 1.18 9.82
CA ASN A 247 19.54 0.22 9.70
C ASN A 247 19.26 -0.91 8.68
N LEU A 248 19.32 -0.57 7.38
CA LEU A 248 19.14 -1.52 6.26
C LEU A 248 17.85 -2.37 6.33
N GLY A 249 16.78 -1.80 6.87
CA GLY A 249 15.50 -2.48 7.01
C GLY A 249 15.43 -3.41 8.23
N SER A 250 16.13 -3.07 9.31
CA SER A 250 16.18 -3.89 10.51
C SER A 250 16.16 -3.04 11.76
N SER A 251 15.28 -3.32 12.70
CA SER A 251 15.25 -2.66 14.01
C SER A 251 16.60 -2.77 14.73
N ASP A 252 17.04 -1.67 15.32
CA ASP A 252 18.28 -1.56 16.07
C ASP A 252 18.16 -0.76 17.38
N GLY A 253 16.94 -0.35 17.72
CA GLY A 253 16.61 0.41 18.93
C GLY A 253 16.83 1.91 18.82
N ASN A 254 17.21 2.42 17.64
CA ASN A 254 17.29 3.85 17.39
C ASN A 254 15.98 4.37 16.79
N VAL A 255 15.75 5.67 16.91
CA VAL A 255 14.64 6.33 16.22
C VAL A 255 14.97 6.53 14.75
N ASP A 256 13.97 6.44 13.91
CA ASP A 256 14.05 6.62 12.48
C ASP A 256 13.22 7.84 12.01
N THR A 257 12.98 7.99 10.72
CA THR A 257 12.31 9.17 10.19
C THR A 257 11.23 8.87 9.15
N VAL A 258 10.31 9.83 9.02
CA VAL A 258 9.50 10.02 7.82
C VAL A 258 9.99 11.28 7.13
N SER A 259 10.60 11.16 5.94
CA SER A 259 11.01 12.32 5.16
C SER A 259 9.82 12.97 4.48
N VAL A 260 9.81 14.30 4.42
CA VAL A 260 8.79 15.11 3.75
C VAL A 260 9.38 15.76 2.52
N ILE A 261 8.83 15.47 1.35
CA ILE A 261 9.28 16.00 0.06
C ILE A 261 8.25 17.00 -0.45
N ASP A 262 8.64 18.24 -0.70
CA ASP A 262 7.83 19.27 -1.38
C ASP A 262 7.88 19.03 -2.89
N LEU A 263 6.78 18.54 -3.45
CA LEU A 263 6.64 18.26 -4.89
C LEU A 263 6.28 19.52 -5.70
N THR A 264 5.81 20.59 -5.05
CA THR A 264 5.44 21.84 -5.72
C THR A 264 6.63 22.79 -5.91
N ALA A 265 7.74 22.54 -5.22
CA ALA A 265 8.98 23.27 -5.43
C ALA A 265 9.56 22.93 -6.81
N GLN A 266 10.29 23.89 -7.40
CA GLN A 266 10.95 23.71 -8.68
C GLN A 266 12.47 23.96 -8.53
N PRO A 267 13.29 22.89 -8.47
CA PRO A 267 12.95 21.46 -8.49
C PRO A 267 12.32 20.98 -7.16
N PRO A 268 11.66 19.80 -7.14
CA PRO A 268 11.22 19.16 -5.90
C PRO A 268 12.37 18.99 -4.89
N ARG A 269 12.07 19.06 -3.59
CA ARG A 269 13.11 19.01 -2.54
C ARG A 269 12.56 18.43 -1.23
N VAL A 270 13.44 17.81 -0.46
CA VAL A 270 13.17 17.42 0.93
C VAL A 270 13.12 18.68 1.78
N ILE A 271 12.11 18.78 2.62
CA ILE A 271 11.87 19.96 3.48
C ILE A 271 11.86 19.65 4.97
N ASP A 272 11.68 18.36 5.34
CA ASP A 272 11.66 17.95 6.75
C ASP A 272 11.94 16.45 6.89
N HIS A 273 12.32 16.05 8.12
CA HIS A 273 12.45 14.67 8.58
C HIS A 273 11.76 14.57 9.94
N VAL A 274 10.58 13.95 9.97
CA VAL A 274 9.81 13.76 11.20
C VAL A 274 10.30 12.49 11.90
N THR A 275 10.76 12.63 13.13
CA THR A 275 11.21 11.49 13.93
C THR A 275 10.04 10.57 14.29
N VAL A 276 10.21 9.29 14.05
CA VAL A 276 9.29 8.19 14.39
C VAL A 276 10.05 7.11 15.16
N PRO A 277 9.38 6.15 15.80
CA PRO A 277 10.05 5.00 16.41
C PRO A 277 10.87 4.16 15.42
N ASP A 278 11.56 3.17 15.94
CA ASP A 278 12.46 2.27 15.24
C ASP A 278 11.77 1.46 14.15
N SER A 279 12.35 1.44 12.95
CA SER A 279 11.97 0.62 11.80
C SER A 279 10.55 0.86 11.28
N PRO A 280 10.24 2.06 10.73
CA PRO A 280 8.98 2.31 10.03
C PRO A 280 8.95 1.57 8.69
N GLU A 281 7.94 0.70 8.48
CA GLU A 281 7.78 -0.09 7.27
C GLU A 281 6.53 0.30 6.48
N GLY A 282 5.36 0.16 7.09
CA GLY A 282 4.09 0.58 6.49
C GLY A 282 3.91 2.09 6.51
N LEU A 283 3.30 2.65 5.47
CA LEU A 283 2.97 4.06 5.40
C LEU A 283 1.64 4.25 4.67
N ALA A 284 0.75 5.07 5.20
CA ALA A 284 -0.50 5.44 4.55
C ALA A 284 -0.82 6.92 4.75
N ILE A 285 -1.44 7.54 3.76
CA ILE A 285 -1.99 8.90 3.84
C ILE A 285 -3.51 8.80 3.72
N SER A 286 -4.23 9.53 4.60
CA SER A 286 -5.69 9.55 4.58
C SER A 286 -6.25 10.06 3.24
N PRO A 287 -7.44 9.63 2.80
CA PRO A 287 -8.05 10.13 1.56
C PRO A 287 -8.23 11.65 1.53
N LYS A 288 -8.36 12.28 2.70
CA LYS A 288 -8.44 13.75 2.84
C LYS A 288 -7.07 14.43 2.81
N GLY A 289 -5.96 13.67 2.89
CA GLY A 289 -4.61 14.21 2.93
C GLY A 289 -4.23 14.96 4.21
N ASN A 290 -5.01 14.84 5.27
CA ASN A 290 -4.79 15.58 6.54
C ASN A 290 -4.13 14.75 7.65
N LEU A 291 -4.01 13.42 7.44
CA LEU A 291 -3.33 12.49 8.31
C LEU A 291 -2.42 11.58 7.51
N ALA A 292 -1.32 11.15 8.12
CA ALA A 292 -0.55 9.99 7.68
C ALA A 292 -0.33 9.05 8.88
N VAL A 293 -0.07 7.80 8.60
CA VAL A 293 0.21 6.75 9.58
C VAL A 293 1.43 5.98 9.12
N ALA A 294 2.46 5.93 9.97
CA ALA A 294 3.61 5.05 9.79
C ALA A 294 3.48 3.85 10.74
N ALA A 295 3.79 2.65 10.27
CA ALA A 295 3.83 1.44 11.09
C ALA A 295 5.29 1.12 11.43
N ASP A 296 5.59 1.14 12.72
CA ASP A 296 6.94 1.04 13.25
C ASP A 296 7.09 -0.30 13.96
N ALA A 297 8.03 -1.14 13.50
CA ALA A 297 8.23 -2.50 14.02
C ALA A 297 8.67 -2.51 15.49
N LEU A 298 9.42 -1.50 15.93
CA LEU A 298 9.87 -1.27 17.32
C LEU A 298 10.53 -2.51 17.93
N GLY A 299 11.30 -3.27 17.14
CA GLY A 299 11.96 -4.49 17.57
C GLY A 299 11.06 -5.68 17.88
N SER A 300 9.76 -5.63 17.54
CA SER A 300 8.80 -6.70 17.88
C SER A 300 9.02 -8.02 17.13
N ASN A 301 9.88 -8.03 16.13
CA ASN A 301 10.36 -9.24 15.44
C ASN A 301 11.78 -9.64 15.83
N LYS A 302 12.33 -9.06 16.90
CA LYS A 302 13.68 -9.36 17.39
C LYS A 302 13.68 -10.31 18.56
N SER A 303 14.88 -10.77 18.97
CA SER A 303 15.03 -11.60 20.15
C SER A 303 14.55 -10.87 21.39
N THR A 304 13.83 -11.59 22.25
CA THR A 304 13.42 -11.10 23.59
C THR A 304 14.61 -10.74 24.48
N LYS A 305 15.84 -11.05 24.07
CA LYS A 305 17.09 -10.73 24.79
C LYS A 305 17.68 -9.40 24.36
N GLU A 306 17.21 -8.84 23.24
CA GLU A 306 17.67 -7.52 22.80
C GLU A 306 17.15 -6.43 23.72
N PHE A 307 18.00 -5.44 24.04
CA PHE A 307 17.64 -4.36 24.96
C PHE A 307 16.51 -3.45 24.43
N PHE A 308 16.30 -3.47 23.12
CA PHE A 308 15.26 -2.70 22.42
C PHE A 308 14.05 -3.56 21.99
N TYR A 309 13.96 -4.79 22.45
CA TYR A 309 12.80 -5.64 22.18
C TYR A 309 11.53 -5.06 22.81
N HIS A 310 10.48 -4.99 22.02
CA HIS A 310 9.12 -4.74 22.48
C HIS A 310 8.21 -5.87 21.99
N PRO A 311 7.23 -6.33 22.79
CA PRO A 311 6.34 -7.42 22.39
C PRO A 311 5.40 -7.03 21.23
N HIS A 312 5.15 -5.73 21.09
CA HIS A 312 4.29 -5.15 20.05
C HIS A 312 4.99 -4.00 19.34
N GLY A 313 4.60 -3.76 18.09
CA GLY A 313 4.94 -2.55 17.38
C GLY A 313 3.93 -1.44 17.65
N VAL A 314 4.15 -0.30 17.03
CA VAL A 314 3.26 0.86 17.16
C VAL A 314 2.91 1.42 15.78
N VAL A 315 1.89 2.26 15.74
CA VAL A 315 1.69 3.16 14.60
C VAL A 315 1.85 4.60 15.07
N THR A 316 2.68 5.35 14.35
CA THR A 316 2.84 6.78 14.55
C THR A 316 1.80 7.53 13.75
N ILE A 317 0.99 8.35 14.44
CA ILE A 317 -0.02 9.22 13.84
C ILE A 317 0.61 10.57 13.54
N LEU A 318 0.58 10.96 12.27
CA LEU A 318 1.15 12.20 11.75
C LEU A 318 0.04 13.12 11.25
N LYS A 319 -0.03 14.35 11.77
CA LYS A 319 -0.88 15.42 11.19
C LYS A 319 -0.20 15.99 9.97
N VAL A 320 -0.94 16.10 8.87
CA VAL A 320 -0.51 16.78 7.64
C VAL A 320 -1.32 18.07 7.49
N ASP A 321 -0.62 19.20 7.48
CA ASP A 321 -1.19 20.54 7.33
C ASP A 321 -0.46 21.27 6.20
N GLY A 322 -0.97 21.10 4.98
CA GLY A 322 -0.27 21.51 3.78
C GLY A 322 1.05 20.74 3.60
N LYS A 323 2.18 21.42 3.76
CA LYS A 323 3.53 20.82 3.69
C LYS A 323 4.13 20.53 5.06
N LYS A 324 3.47 20.94 6.14
CA LYS A 324 3.94 20.69 7.49
C LYS A 324 3.40 19.35 7.96
N VAL A 325 4.30 18.45 8.35
CA VAL A 325 3.98 17.15 8.95
C VAL A 325 4.44 17.15 10.40
N THR A 326 3.57 16.72 11.31
CA THR A 326 3.84 16.77 12.75
C THR A 326 3.36 15.50 13.42
N LYS A 327 4.22 14.84 14.18
CA LYS A 327 3.85 13.69 15.00
C LYS A 327 2.85 14.11 16.08
N LEU A 328 1.73 13.39 16.19
CA LEU A 328 0.71 13.59 17.21
C LEU A 328 0.89 12.62 18.38
N LYS A 329 0.96 11.33 18.10
CA LYS A 329 1.08 10.26 19.11
C LYS A 329 1.49 8.95 18.45
N ASP A 330 1.88 7.99 19.30
CA ASP A 330 2.03 6.58 18.93
C ASP A 330 0.86 5.80 19.54
N ILE A 331 0.42 4.75 18.84
CA ILE A 331 -0.62 3.82 19.29
C ILE A 331 -0.06 2.41 19.17
N GLU A 332 -0.05 1.66 20.27
CA GLU A 332 0.35 0.25 20.26
C GLU A 332 -0.63 -0.58 19.42
N VAL A 333 -0.11 -1.49 18.61
CA VAL A 333 -0.86 -2.40 17.75
C VAL A 333 -0.42 -3.84 18.00
N GLY A 334 -0.27 -4.70 17.01
CA GLY A 334 0.32 -6.03 17.18
C GLY A 334 1.80 -6.07 16.83
N ALA A 335 2.38 -7.28 16.81
CA ALA A 335 3.79 -7.49 16.52
C ALA A 335 4.07 -7.43 15.01
N LEU A 336 5.18 -6.75 14.66
CA LEU A 336 5.63 -6.49 13.29
C LEU A 336 4.50 -5.91 12.41
N PRO A 337 4.04 -4.67 12.68
CA PRO A 337 3.06 -4.02 11.85
C PRO A 337 3.67 -3.64 10.49
N GLU A 338 3.07 -4.15 9.42
CA GLU A 338 3.54 -4.01 8.04
C GLU A 338 2.55 -3.20 7.19
N ALA A 339 1.42 -3.80 6.85
CA ALA A 339 0.42 -3.19 6.01
C ALA A 339 -0.35 -2.10 6.74
N VAL A 340 -0.52 -0.94 6.12
CA VAL A 340 -1.40 0.13 6.65
C VAL A 340 -2.27 0.67 5.54
N VAL A 341 -3.60 0.69 5.76
CA VAL A 341 -4.56 1.23 4.78
C VAL A 341 -5.68 1.99 5.47
N PHE A 342 -6.09 3.12 4.91
CA PHE A 342 -7.30 3.84 5.30
C PHE A 342 -8.51 3.31 4.53
N THR A 343 -9.69 3.27 5.16
CA THR A 343 -10.95 3.12 4.42
C THR A 343 -11.18 4.30 3.48
N PRO A 344 -11.92 4.14 2.35
CA PRO A 344 -12.12 5.22 1.38
C PRO A 344 -12.79 6.48 1.98
N ASP A 345 -13.59 6.33 3.03
CA ASP A 345 -14.20 7.45 3.76
C ASP A 345 -13.26 8.07 4.81
N GLY A 346 -12.10 7.46 5.05
CA GLY A 346 -11.08 7.91 6.00
C GLY A 346 -11.46 7.74 7.47
N ARG A 347 -12.49 6.94 7.80
CA ARG A 347 -12.96 6.76 9.19
C ARG A 347 -12.27 5.63 9.95
N TYR A 348 -11.59 4.74 9.23
CA TYR A 348 -10.86 3.64 9.85
C TYR A 348 -9.49 3.47 9.20
N VAL A 349 -8.55 2.94 9.98
CA VAL A 349 -7.24 2.44 9.52
C VAL A 349 -7.16 0.98 9.90
N PHE A 350 -6.73 0.17 8.94
CA PHE A 350 -6.38 -1.23 9.16
C PHE A 350 -4.85 -1.33 9.18
N VAL A 351 -4.32 -1.97 10.21
CA VAL A 351 -2.89 -2.21 10.40
C VAL A 351 -2.65 -3.70 10.47
N GLY A 352 -1.97 -4.26 9.49
CA GLY A 352 -1.63 -5.69 9.42
C GLY A 352 -0.48 -6.00 10.36
N ASN A 353 -0.73 -6.77 11.39
CA ASN A 353 0.24 -7.26 12.36
C ASN A 353 0.77 -8.61 11.85
N TYR A 354 1.91 -8.58 11.18
CA TYR A 354 2.45 -9.74 10.48
C TYR A 354 2.62 -10.94 11.41
N SER A 355 3.29 -10.77 12.54
CA SER A 355 3.55 -11.89 13.45
C SER A 355 2.31 -12.41 14.16
N ASP A 356 1.29 -11.57 14.36
CA ASP A 356 0.04 -11.93 15.04
C ASP A 356 -1.03 -12.50 14.12
N GLN A 357 -0.81 -12.48 12.80
CA GLN A 357 -1.77 -12.96 11.79
C GLN A 357 -3.13 -12.27 11.89
N ASP A 358 -3.13 -10.94 12.09
CA ASP A 358 -4.35 -10.18 12.18
C ASP A 358 -4.19 -8.72 11.72
N PHE A 359 -5.29 -7.99 11.75
CA PHE A 359 -5.31 -6.55 11.60
C PHE A 359 -5.83 -5.89 12.87
N SER A 360 -5.12 -4.89 13.37
CA SER A 360 -5.67 -3.89 14.28
C SER A 360 -6.59 -2.95 13.51
N ILE A 361 -7.75 -2.59 14.10
CA ILE A 361 -8.71 -1.66 13.49
C ILE A 361 -8.74 -0.40 14.33
N LEU A 362 -8.25 0.72 13.76
CA LEU A 362 -8.24 2.01 14.40
C LEU A 362 -9.38 2.88 13.88
N ARG A 363 -10.02 3.64 14.77
CA ARG A 363 -11.06 4.62 14.43
C ARG A 363 -10.44 6.00 14.27
N VAL A 364 -10.89 6.72 13.25
CA VAL A 364 -10.43 8.10 12.93
C VAL A 364 -11.60 9.06 13.08
N ASP A 365 -11.42 10.08 13.91
CA ASP A 365 -12.34 11.21 14.08
C ASP A 365 -11.55 12.52 13.97
N GLY A 366 -11.60 13.13 12.78
CA GLY A 366 -10.75 14.29 12.47
C GLY A 366 -9.26 13.96 12.50
N THR A 367 -8.55 14.43 13.51
CA THR A 367 -7.14 14.10 13.78
C THR A 367 -6.97 13.18 14.98
N ASP A 368 -8.06 12.85 15.67
CA ASP A 368 -8.00 11.86 16.74
C ASP A 368 -8.13 10.43 16.17
N VAL A 369 -7.16 9.59 16.52
CA VAL A 369 -7.11 8.18 16.11
C VAL A 369 -7.05 7.34 17.37
N THR A 370 -7.92 6.34 17.47
CA THR A 370 -8.02 5.46 18.65
C THR A 370 -8.11 4.01 18.22
N ASP A 371 -7.47 3.10 18.99
CA ASP A 371 -7.68 1.66 18.80
C ASP A 371 -9.11 1.30 19.24
N THR A 372 -9.81 0.59 18.36
CA THR A 372 -11.16 0.07 18.67
C THR A 372 -11.14 -1.15 19.59
N GLY A 373 -9.98 -1.75 19.83
CA GLY A 373 -9.82 -3.04 20.47
C GLY A 373 -10.26 -4.22 19.60
N LYS A 374 -10.73 -3.99 18.38
CA LYS A 374 -11.09 -5.06 17.44
C LYS A 374 -9.86 -5.55 16.70
N ARG A 375 -9.80 -6.88 16.50
CA ARG A 375 -8.77 -7.55 15.71
C ARG A 375 -9.47 -8.42 14.67
N PHE A 376 -9.03 -8.29 13.42
CA PHE A 376 -9.52 -9.11 12.32
C PHE A 376 -8.45 -10.17 11.98
N LYS A 377 -8.71 -11.41 12.36
CA LYS A 377 -7.81 -12.55 12.11
C LYS A 377 -7.83 -12.94 10.62
N VAL A 378 -6.64 -13.24 10.08
CA VAL A 378 -6.46 -13.74 8.72
C VAL A 378 -5.70 -15.08 8.73
N PRO A 379 -5.91 -15.93 7.71
CA PRO A 379 -5.19 -17.18 7.59
C PRO A 379 -3.81 -16.92 6.96
N GLY A 380 -2.82 -16.58 7.75
CA GLY A 380 -1.47 -16.28 7.31
C GLY A 380 -0.96 -14.92 7.80
N HIS A 381 0.23 -14.55 7.37
CA HIS A 381 0.90 -13.35 7.83
C HIS A 381 0.64 -12.17 6.86
N PRO A 382 -0.11 -11.13 7.26
CA PRO A 382 -0.49 -10.02 6.39
C PRO A 382 0.70 -9.09 6.12
N GLY A 383 1.49 -9.36 5.08
CA GLY A 383 2.66 -8.57 4.70
C GLY A 383 2.32 -7.31 3.89
N SER A 384 1.17 -7.28 3.24
CA SER A 384 0.74 -6.10 2.45
C SER A 384 -0.77 -6.00 2.35
N ALA A 385 -1.26 -4.77 2.12
CA ALA A 385 -2.67 -4.55 1.85
C ALA A 385 -2.89 -3.33 0.95
N ARG A 386 -4.04 -3.32 0.25
CA ARG A 386 -4.51 -2.15 -0.50
C ARG A 386 -6.03 -2.06 -0.39
N MET A 387 -6.53 -0.85 -0.19
CA MET A 387 -7.95 -0.55 -0.14
C MET A 387 -8.52 -0.30 -1.53
N SER A 388 -9.75 -0.75 -1.79
CA SER A 388 -10.47 -0.38 -3.00
C SER A 388 -10.62 1.15 -3.10
N PRO A 389 -10.65 1.72 -4.31
CA PRO A 389 -10.74 3.18 -4.50
C PRO A 389 -12.09 3.75 -4.03
N HIS A 390 -13.11 2.91 -3.79
CA HIS A 390 -14.49 3.33 -3.46
C HIS A 390 -15.05 2.54 -2.30
#